data_151487ed64f9ac75fce37aeffa3921e7
#
_entry.id   151487ed64f9ac75fce37aeffa3921e7
#
_cell.length_a   1.000
_cell.length_b   1.000
_cell.length_c   1.000
_cell.angle_alpha   90.00
_cell.angle_beta   90.00
_cell.angle_gamma   90.00
#
_symmetry.space_group_name_H-M   'P 1'
#
loop_
_entity.id
_entity.type
_entity.pdbx_description
1 polymer ?
#
loop_
_entity_poly.entity_id
_entity_poly.type
_entity_poly.pdbx_seq_one_letter_code
_entity_poly.pdbx_strand_id
1 'polypeptide(L)'
;MGDRKIIRDKADVLIVGGGFAGLCAAIKVKETNPDLDVLIVEKATSGTSGKTNKGAGIIMFVPEKIDDPDSWDMVDLDIDDFVEWITRNLGHYLNDQPLLEKFAYATREYMPDLLRWGVKFQMSNDPEMEYGVQSFCTINEGYWRLAVMDHSSTQNLRRTAARLGVRFIDKTQMTELTHAADGSINGITGFHIITGDFFVANAKAVVLATGSCNYMNQHMWFSARGDGPAAAYRAGAEIRDAEFSNFFNIVTSGSSFNICGPGCMSTVYNQAKEPWYDKYIVENVDLDISSAYLYGMLREVKAGHGPMLFKRSQLVGFQLTDELPVTKKFFENTEQGREIWYDKYKDEEYTPCAPSLLGEFSAIRVDHDMKTTLDGLWALGDTSYTGSAMCGALPGPPGRMRGSGNGYAAGSAFMAYKSICGYVENTEYKPQDEAEIIRLKEKLYAPLNRENGDNPRNAIWDLRCAMQRFDYAIAKTDETVREALGKVEDILYRAQHHTTANGDYHMLGLCQDLKNMATCAWLYYTAALARTESRGFHIRVEYPVRNDHDFVKWSVQKLVDGKNQLDFEPVPLEDWGSFIY
;
A
#
# COMPACT_ATOMS: atom_id res chain seq x y z
N MET A 1 -24.86 -17.51 23.59
CA MET A 1 -23.50 -17.44 23.07
C MET A 1 -22.54 -17.82 24.18
N GLY A 2 -21.64 -18.82 23.96
CA GLY A 2 -20.70 -19.24 25.00
C GLY A 2 -19.79 -18.10 25.45
N ASP A 3 -19.26 -18.19 26.66
CA ASP A 3 -18.30 -17.24 27.21
C ASP A 3 -17.06 -17.21 26.32
N ARG A 4 -16.85 -16.07 25.61
CA ARG A 4 -15.66 -15.84 24.78
C ARG A 4 -14.45 -15.69 25.67
N LYS A 5 -13.44 -16.49 25.42
CA LYS A 5 -12.20 -16.43 26.21
C LYS A 5 -11.44 -15.14 25.88
N ILE A 6 -10.69 -14.65 26.85
CA ILE A 6 -9.67 -13.64 26.63
C ILE A 6 -8.34 -14.37 26.52
N ILE A 7 -7.77 -14.35 25.32
CA ILE A 7 -6.45 -14.90 25.04
C ILE A 7 -5.44 -13.76 25.21
N ARG A 8 -4.45 -13.97 26.09
CA ARG A 8 -3.40 -12.98 26.33
C ARG A 8 -2.06 -13.53 25.88
N ASP A 9 -1.27 -12.68 25.23
CA ASP A 9 0.11 -12.97 24.83
C ASP A 9 1.01 -11.78 25.13
N LYS A 10 2.31 -12.01 25.00
CA LYS A 10 3.34 -11.02 25.26
C LYS A 10 4.54 -11.27 24.32
N ALA A 11 5.16 -10.22 23.81
CA ALA A 11 6.35 -10.31 22.99
C ALA A 11 7.23 -9.06 23.14
N ASP A 12 8.54 -9.16 22.93
CA ASP A 12 9.40 -7.99 22.90
C ASP A 12 9.05 -7.13 21.67
N VAL A 13 8.92 -7.77 20.50
CA VAL A 13 8.49 -7.12 19.26
C VAL A 13 7.21 -7.81 18.75
N LEU A 14 6.14 -7.05 18.66
CA LEU A 14 4.86 -7.49 18.12
C LEU A 14 4.66 -6.92 16.72
N ILE A 15 4.62 -7.78 15.72
CA ILE A 15 4.40 -7.39 14.33
C ILE A 15 2.98 -7.77 13.93
N VAL A 16 2.22 -6.80 13.46
CA VAL A 16 0.86 -7.00 12.95
C VAL A 16 0.89 -7.05 11.43
N GLY A 17 0.64 -8.24 10.88
CA GLY A 17 0.69 -8.53 9.46
C GLY A 17 1.84 -9.46 9.07
N GLY A 18 1.51 -10.67 8.62
CA GLY A 18 2.43 -11.72 8.17
C GLY A 18 2.71 -11.70 6.67
N GLY A 19 2.66 -10.50 6.05
CA GLY A 19 3.02 -10.26 4.66
C GLY A 19 4.53 -10.07 4.46
N PHE A 20 4.92 -9.57 3.29
CA PHE A 20 6.32 -9.43 2.90
C PHE A 20 7.11 -8.52 3.87
N ALA A 21 6.58 -7.32 4.17
CA ALA A 21 7.21 -6.37 5.09
C ALA A 21 7.38 -6.93 6.51
N GLY A 22 6.31 -7.49 7.08
CA GLY A 22 6.35 -8.05 8.44
C GLY A 22 7.31 -9.24 8.57
N LEU A 23 7.38 -10.10 7.57
CA LEU A 23 8.31 -11.23 7.55
C LEU A 23 9.77 -10.76 7.42
N CYS A 24 10.06 -9.79 6.54
CA CYS A 24 11.40 -9.20 6.43
C CYS A 24 11.84 -8.56 7.75
N ALA A 25 10.94 -7.78 8.38
CA ALA A 25 11.23 -7.16 9.68
C ALA A 25 11.51 -8.19 10.78
N ALA A 26 10.66 -9.22 10.88
CA ALA A 26 10.84 -10.29 11.87
C ALA A 26 12.18 -11.01 11.70
N ILE A 27 12.57 -11.31 10.46
CA ILE A 27 13.86 -11.98 10.18
C ILE A 27 15.02 -11.04 10.55
N LYS A 28 14.99 -9.77 10.11
CA LYS A 28 16.07 -8.80 10.42
C LYS A 28 16.23 -8.59 11.92
N VAL A 29 15.12 -8.45 12.66
CA VAL A 29 15.16 -8.31 14.13
C VAL A 29 15.79 -9.54 14.76
N LYS A 30 15.38 -10.76 14.37
CA LYS A 30 15.93 -12.01 14.90
C LYS A 30 17.39 -12.26 14.52
N GLU A 31 17.83 -11.83 13.34
CA GLU A 31 19.23 -11.91 12.94
C GLU A 31 20.10 -10.91 13.71
N THR A 32 19.55 -9.75 14.05
CA THR A 32 20.23 -8.70 14.81
C THR A 32 20.32 -9.05 16.30
N ASN A 33 19.24 -9.52 16.89
CA ASN A 33 19.19 -9.96 18.28
C ASN A 33 18.36 -11.25 18.40
N PRO A 34 19.01 -12.43 18.39
CA PRO A 34 18.35 -13.74 18.44
C PRO A 34 17.54 -13.99 19.72
N ASP A 35 17.84 -13.29 20.81
CA ASP A 35 17.19 -13.49 22.10
C ASP A 35 15.83 -12.80 22.22
N LEU A 36 15.52 -11.83 21.37
CA LEU A 36 14.23 -11.14 21.38
C LEU A 36 13.07 -12.09 21.05
N ASP A 37 12.02 -12.02 21.83
CA ASP A 37 10.75 -12.70 21.52
C ASP A 37 9.98 -11.89 20.46
N VAL A 38 9.90 -12.42 19.25
CA VAL A 38 9.21 -11.80 18.11
C VAL A 38 7.94 -12.58 17.78
N LEU A 39 6.80 -11.88 17.83
CA LEU A 39 5.47 -12.43 17.52
C LEU A 39 4.87 -11.74 16.29
N ILE A 40 4.46 -12.52 15.29
CA ILE A 40 3.61 -12.04 14.19
C ILE A 40 2.16 -12.44 14.45
N VAL A 41 1.26 -11.44 14.41
CA VAL A 41 -0.20 -11.63 14.42
C VAL A 41 -0.74 -11.35 13.02
N GLU A 42 -1.45 -12.32 12.46
CA GLU A 42 -1.96 -12.23 11.08
C GLU A 42 -3.47 -12.54 11.03
N LYS A 43 -4.21 -11.68 10.33
CA LYS A 43 -5.65 -11.80 10.11
C LYS A 43 -6.05 -13.08 9.35
N ALA A 44 -5.25 -13.47 8.38
CA ALA A 44 -5.51 -14.68 7.58
C ALA A 44 -4.46 -15.76 7.85
N THR A 45 -3.42 -15.87 7.06
CA THR A 45 -2.35 -16.86 7.24
C THR A 45 -1.03 -16.24 6.81
N SER A 46 -0.09 -16.18 7.74
CA SER A 46 1.24 -15.62 7.51
C SER A 46 1.95 -16.28 6.32
N GLY A 47 2.54 -15.47 5.45
CA GLY A 47 3.25 -15.92 4.26
C GLY A 47 2.37 -16.36 3.07
N THR A 48 1.05 -16.40 3.23
CA THR A 48 0.13 -16.78 2.13
C THR A 48 -0.95 -15.72 1.84
N SER A 49 -1.15 -14.80 2.74
CA SER A 49 -2.02 -13.63 2.59
C SER A 49 -1.20 -12.39 2.18
N GLY A 50 -1.89 -11.35 1.79
CA GLY A 50 -1.27 -10.09 1.38
C GLY A 50 -1.04 -9.97 -0.12
N LYS A 51 -0.59 -8.78 -0.54
CA LYS A 51 -0.47 -8.41 -1.95
C LYS A 51 0.65 -9.15 -2.67
N THR A 52 1.83 -9.25 -2.07
CA THR A 52 3.02 -9.87 -2.68
C THR A 52 2.77 -11.30 -3.14
N ASN A 53 2.04 -12.08 -2.34
CA ASN A 53 1.72 -13.47 -2.68
C ASN A 53 0.72 -13.61 -3.85
N LYS A 54 0.06 -12.53 -4.23
CA LYS A 54 -0.98 -12.51 -5.29
C LYS A 54 -0.64 -11.59 -6.45
N GLY A 55 0.33 -10.70 -6.27
CA GLY A 55 0.78 -9.76 -7.28
C GLY A 55 1.75 -10.37 -8.29
N ALA A 56 2.29 -9.54 -9.16
CA ALA A 56 3.19 -9.96 -10.23
C ALA A 56 4.61 -10.36 -9.76
N GLY A 57 4.88 -10.33 -8.44
CA GLY A 57 6.17 -10.75 -7.89
C GLY A 57 7.35 -9.84 -8.23
N ILE A 58 7.10 -8.63 -8.70
CA ILE A 58 8.15 -7.70 -9.13
C ILE A 58 8.66 -6.92 -7.92
N ILE A 59 9.98 -6.84 -7.80
CA ILE A 59 10.66 -6.02 -6.81
C ILE A 59 11.66 -5.10 -7.50
N MET A 60 11.68 -3.83 -7.09
CA MET A 60 12.67 -2.87 -7.57
C MET A 60 13.93 -2.88 -6.72
N PHE A 61 15.01 -2.43 -7.30
CA PHE A 61 16.24 -2.08 -6.57
C PHE A 61 17.04 -1.05 -7.38
N VAL A 62 17.84 -0.27 -6.67
CA VAL A 62 18.79 0.68 -7.26
C VAL A 62 20.16 0.01 -7.19
N PRO A 63 20.73 -0.44 -8.32
CA PRO A 63 22.00 -1.14 -8.31
C PRO A 63 23.14 -0.21 -7.89
N GLU A 64 24.22 -0.79 -7.39
CA GLU A 64 25.48 -0.05 -7.27
C GLU A 64 26.07 0.24 -8.64
N LYS A 65 26.75 1.38 -8.75
CA LYS A 65 27.56 1.68 -9.91
C LYS A 65 28.61 0.59 -10.07
N ILE A 66 28.51 -0.20 -11.12
CA ILE A 66 29.56 -1.16 -11.47
C ILE A 66 30.56 -0.40 -12.33
N ASP A 67 31.73 -0.11 -11.79
CA ASP A 67 32.88 0.44 -12.52
C ASP A 67 33.50 -0.59 -13.50
N ASP A 68 32.67 -1.35 -14.20
CA ASP A 68 33.10 -2.28 -15.21
C ASP A 68 32.82 -1.67 -16.60
N PRO A 69 33.87 -1.21 -17.32
CA PRO A 69 33.68 -0.60 -18.63
C PRO A 69 33.16 -1.57 -19.70
N ASP A 70 33.20 -2.87 -19.46
CA ASP A 70 32.71 -3.90 -20.37
C ASP A 70 31.30 -4.39 -20.00
N SER A 71 30.75 -3.92 -18.87
CA SER A 71 29.36 -4.18 -18.50
C SER A 71 28.40 -3.34 -19.34
N TRP A 72 27.56 -3.99 -20.12
CA TRP A 72 26.48 -3.30 -20.87
C TRP A 72 25.42 -2.67 -19.92
N ASP A 73 25.46 -2.98 -18.66
CA ASP A 73 24.67 -2.36 -17.57
C ASP A 73 25.24 -1.01 -17.11
N MET A 74 25.97 -0.34 -17.97
CA MET A 74 26.54 1.00 -17.79
C MET A 74 25.44 2.08 -17.69
N VAL A 75 24.54 1.92 -16.74
CA VAL A 75 23.80 3.06 -16.23
C VAL A 75 24.59 3.54 -15.04
N ASP A 76 25.17 4.70 -15.20
CA ASP A 76 25.84 5.48 -14.17
C ASP A 76 24.77 5.99 -13.19
N LEU A 77 24.19 5.05 -12.40
CA LEU A 77 23.11 5.34 -11.48
C LEU A 77 23.68 5.77 -10.15
N ASP A 78 23.86 7.07 -9.99
CA ASP A 78 24.00 7.68 -8.69
C ASP A 78 22.64 7.67 -7.97
N ILE A 79 22.65 7.47 -6.65
CA ILE A 79 21.44 7.59 -5.82
C ILE A 79 20.92 9.03 -5.88
N ASP A 80 21.79 10.01 -5.97
CA ASP A 80 21.41 11.42 -6.11
C ASP A 80 20.59 11.66 -7.38
N ASP A 81 21.00 11.09 -8.53
CA ASP A 81 20.24 11.15 -9.78
C ASP A 81 18.87 10.46 -9.65
N PHE A 82 18.81 9.33 -8.95
CA PHE A 82 17.55 8.66 -8.66
C PHE A 82 16.61 9.53 -7.80
N VAL A 83 17.12 10.12 -6.73
CA VAL A 83 16.33 11.00 -5.84
C VAL A 83 15.87 12.23 -6.59
N GLU A 84 16.75 12.86 -7.38
CA GLU A 84 16.42 14.02 -8.19
C GLU A 84 15.32 13.71 -9.20
N TRP A 85 15.49 12.63 -9.97
CA TRP A 85 14.51 12.26 -10.99
C TRP A 85 13.13 11.96 -10.39
N ILE A 86 13.09 11.17 -9.30
CA ILE A 86 11.84 10.84 -8.60
C ILE A 86 11.18 12.11 -8.05
N THR A 87 11.95 12.99 -7.42
CA THR A 87 11.43 14.21 -6.82
C THR A 87 10.80 15.14 -7.85
N ARG A 88 11.48 15.35 -8.98
CA ARG A 88 10.99 16.25 -10.04
C ARG A 88 9.82 15.67 -10.83
N ASN A 89 9.91 14.39 -11.20
CA ASN A 89 9.00 13.81 -12.18
C ASN A 89 7.81 13.06 -11.55
N LEU A 90 7.94 12.58 -10.35
CA LEU A 90 6.91 11.77 -9.69
C LEU A 90 6.49 12.33 -8.33
N GLY A 91 7.41 12.86 -7.56
CA GLY A 91 7.16 13.41 -6.23
C GLY A 91 6.61 14.84 -6.25
N HIS A 92 6.85 15.57 -7.34
CA HIS A 92 6.47 16.98 -7.47
C HIS A 92 6.84 17.81 -6.24
N TYR A 93 8.01 17.51 -5.66
CA TYR A 93 8.60 18.14 -4.47
C TYR A 93 7.85 17.89 -3.14
N LEU A 94 6.90 16.95 -3.09
CA LEU A 94 6.22 16.57 -1.85
C LEU A 94 6.79 15.31 -1.19
N ASN A 95 7.66 14.56 -1.86
CA ASN A 95 8.31 13.40 -1.27
C ASN A 95 9.35 13.82 -0.24
N ASP A 96 9.53 12.98 0.76
CA ASP A 96 10.60 13.08 1.74
C ASP A 96 11.90 12.57 1.10
N GLN A 97 12.75 13.50 0.64
CA GLN A 97 13.95 13.16 -0.12
C GLN A 97 14.97 12.36 0.70
N PRO A 98 15.29 12.69 1.96
CA PRO A 98 16.16 11.86 2.80
C PRO A 98 15.62 10.45 3.03
N LEU A 99 14.30 10.30 3.16
CA LEU A 99 13.68 8.98 3.28
C LEU A 99 13.82 8.18 1.98
N LEU A 100 13.67 8.84 0.83
CA LEU A 100 13.85 8.22 -0.49
C LEU A 100 15.29 7.77 -0.71
N GLU A 101 16.27 8.61 -0.33
CA GLU A 101 17.69 8.27 -0.38
C GLU A 101 17.99 7.04 0.49
N LYS A 102 17.54 7.06 1.76
CA LYS A 102 17.71 5.93 2.67
C LYS A 102 17.07 4.66 2.14
N PHE A 103 15.92 4.77 1.49
CA PHE A 103 15.29 3.65 0.81
C PHE A 103 16.13 3.12 -0.34
N ALA A 104 16.72 3.98 -1.17
CA ALA A 104 17.59 3.56 -2.26
C ALA A 104 18.78 2.75 -1.75
N TYR A 105 19.44 3.18 -0.67
CA TYR A 105 20.47 2.39 0.01
C TYR A 105 19.94 1.06 0.55
N ALA A 106 18.77 1.05 1.17
CA ALA A 106 18.17 -0.19 1.67
C ALA A 106 17.89 -1.21 0.57
N THR A 107 17.66 -0.76 -0.69
CA THR A 107 17.46 -1.68 -1.81
C THR A 107 18.71 -2.50 -2.13
N ARG A 108 19.88 -1.93 -1.94
CA ARG A 108 21.17 -2.64 -2.11
C ARG A 108 21.39 -3.70 -1.04
N GLU A 109 20.93 -3.41 0.19
CA GLU A 109 21.07 -4.32 1.32
C GLU A 109 20.09 -5.50 1.24
N TYR A 110 18.84 -5.29 0.82
CA TYR A 110 17.85 -6.37 0.89
C TYR A 110 17.97 -7.43 -0.21
N MET A 111 18.53 -7.11 -1.38
CA MET A 111 18.61 -8.09 -2.46
C MET A 111 19.42 -9.34 -2.09
N PRO A 112 20.67 -9.24 -1.58
CA PRO A 112 21.43 -10.42 -1.15
C PRO A 112 20.76 -11.14 0.04
N ASP A 113 20.14 -10.42 0.95
CA ASP A 113 19.45 -11.02 2.10
C ASP A 113 18.22 -11.82 1.67
N LEU A 114 17.42 -11.30 0.74
CA LEU A 114 16.26 -12.01 0.20
C LEU A 114 16.66 -13.34 -0.43
N LEU A 115 17.75 -13.36 -1.21
CA LEU A 115 18.32 -14.59 -1.76
C LEU A 115 18.72 -15.57 -0.66
N ARG A 116 19.44 -15.10 0.35
CA ARG A 116 19.89 -15.88 1.50
C ARG A 116 18.72 -16.43 2.32
N TRP A 117 17.61 -15.72 2.40
CA TRP A 117 16.38 -16.14 3.09
C TRP A 117 15.54 -17.11 2.26
N GLY A 118 15.96 -17.41 1.02
CA GLY A 118 15.34 -18.40 0.15
C GLY A 118 14.25 -17.82 -0.76
N VAL A 119 14.21 -16.50 -0.94
CA VAL A 119 13.44 -15.90 -2.02
C VAL A 119 14.06 -16.30 -3.34
N LYS A 120 13.25 -16.82 -4.24
CA LYS A 120 13.70 -17.26 -5.56
C LYS A 120 13.37 -16.17 -6.57
N PHE A 121 14.36 -15.84 -7.38
CA PHE A 121 14.19 -14.93 -8.51
C PHE A 121 14.24 -15.71 -9.82
N GLN A 122 13.62 -15.15 -10.86
CA GLN A 122 13.80 -15.66 -12.20
C GLN A 122 15.25 -15.42 -12.61
N MET A 123 15.95 -16.51 -12.94
CA MET A 123 17.35 -16.44 -13.36
C MET A 123 17.43 -16.08 -14.84
N SER A 124 18.45 -15.31 -15.21
CA SER A 124 18.82 -15.09 -16.60
C SER A 124 19.44 -16.37 -17.18
N ASN A 125 19.14 -16.64 -18.45
CA ASN A 125 19.87 -17.64 -19.24
C ASN A 125 21.12 -17.03 -19.88
N ASP A 126 21.29 -15.71 -19.78
CA ASP A 126 22.44 -14.99 -20.31
C ASP A 126 23.52 -14.90 -19.20
N PRO A 127 24.69 -15.50 -19.41
CA PRO A 127 25.78 -15.44 -18.44
C PRO A 127 26.37 -14.05 -18.27
N GLU A 128 26.07 -13.10 -19.18
CA GLU A 128 26.52 -11.71 -19.10
C GLU A 128 25.59 -10.85 -18.24
N MET A 129 24.39 -11.35 -17.89
CA MET A 129 23.43 -10.67 -17.00
C MET A 129 23.71 -11.04 -15.53
N GLU A 130 24.83 -10.62 -15.00
CA GLU A 130 25.18 -10.88 -13.60
C GLU A 130 24.87 -9.65 -12.72
N TYR A 131 24.20 -9.92 -11.60
CA TYR A 131 24.14 -8.99 -10.47
C TYR A 131 24.79 -9.62 -9.25
N GLY A 132 25.98 -9.13 -8.90
CA GLY A 132 26.79 -9.70 -7.83
C GLY A 132 27.22 -11.14 -8.15
N VAL A 133 26.97 -12.07 -7.21
CA VAL A 133 27.38 -13.48 -7.35
C VAL A 133 26.34 -14.35 -8.05
N GLN A 134 25.19 -13.79 -8.45
CA GLN A 134 24.09 -14.56 -9.07
C GLN A 134 23.49 -13.81 -10.24
N SER A 135 23.42 -14.49 -11.37
CA SER A 135 22.71 -14.00 -12.56
C SER A 135 21.22 -14.16 -12.38
N PHE A 136 20.46 -13.07 -12.36
CA PHE A 136 19.01 -13.10 -12.47
C PHE A 136 18.51 -12.07 -13.49
N CYS A 137 17.37 -12.40 -14.09
CA CYS A 137 16.78 -11.55 -15.11
C CYS A 137 16.37 -10.21 -14.52
N THR A 138 16.88 -9.12 -15.04
CA THR A 138 16.52 -7.76 -14.65
C THR A 138 15.85 -7.02 -15.79
N ILE A 139 15.00 -6.05 -15.44
CA ILE A 139 14.38 -5.13 -16.38
C ILE A 139 14.85 -3.73 -16.04
N ASN A 140 15.39 -3.06 -17.03
CA ASN A 140 15.88 -1.70 -16.88
C ASN A 140 14.71 -0.70 -16.96
N GLU A 141 14.56 0.14 -15.92
CA GLU A 141 13.57 1.21 -15.85
C GLU A 141 14.24 2.61 -15.90
N GLY A 142 15.48 2.69 -16.29
CA GLY A 142 16.28 3.91 -16.29
C GLY A 142 17.03 4.09 -14.96
N TYR A 143 16.37 4.69 -13.97
CA TYR A 143 16.95 5.00 -12.65
C TYR A 143 16.87 3.85 -11.64
N TRP A 144 16.25 2.74 -11.97
CA TRP A 144 16.18 1.52 -11.13
C TRP A 144 16.05 0.27 -12.01
N ARG A 145 16.22 -0.88 -11.38
CA ARG A 145 16.03 -2.19 -11.98
C ARG A 145 14.87 -2.92 -11.33
N LEU A 146 14.30 -3.86 -12.07
CA LEU A 146 13.30 -4.80 -11.57
C LEU A 146 13.84 -6.21 -11.63
N ALA A 147 13.58 -6.96 -10.56
CA ALA A 147 13.72 -8.42 -10.56
C ALA A 147 12.34 -9.07 -10.37
N VAL A 148 12.18 -10.30 -10.87
CA VAL A 148 10.93 -11.05 -10.77
C VAL A 148 11.08 -12.15 -9.73
N MET A 149 10.28 -12.08 -8.68
CA MET A 149 10.25 -13.08 -7.60
C MET A 149 9.27 -14.21 -7.92
N ASP A 150 9.61 -15.41 -7.47
CA ASP A 150 8.70 -16.56 -7.47
C ASP A 150 7.55 -16.37 -6.45
N HIS A 151 6.40 -16.98 -6.74
CA HIS A 151 5.22 -16.93 -5.88
C HIS A 151 5.43 -17.54 -4.49
N SER A 152 6.43 -18.40 -4.32
CA SER A 152 6.77 -19.00 -3.04
C SER A 152 7.53 -18.05 -2.11
N SER A 153 7.87 -16.83 -2.55
CA SER A 153 8.75 -15.90 -1.83
C SER A 153 8.30 -15.64 -0.39
N THR A 154 7.04 -15.24 -0.18
CA THR A 154 6.53 -14.99 1.18
C THR A 154 6.43 -16.26 2.01
N GLN A 155 6.15 -17.40 1.41
CA GLN A 155 6.15 -18.70 2.12
C GLN A 155 7.55 -19.10 2.53
N ASN A 156 8.56 -18.84 1.70
CA ASN A 156 9.96 -19.10 2.04
C ASN A 156 10.45 -18.19 3.17
N LEU A 157 10.09 -16.89 3.13
CA LEU A 157 10.36 -15.98 4.24
C LEU A 157 9.70 -16.44 5.54
N ARG A 158 8.45 -16.91 5.50
CA ARG A 158 7.78 -17.47 6.69
C ARG A 158 8.54 -18.68 7.26
N ARG A 159 9.03 -19.57 6.39
CA ARG A 159 9.85 -20.72 6.83
C ARG A 159 11.15 -20.28 7.48
N THR A 160 11.80 -19.26 6.91
CA THR A 160 13.04 -18.69 7.46
C THR A 160 12.79 -18.01 8.80
N ALA A 161 11.74 -17.19 8.92
CA ALA A 161 11.34 -16.58 10.19
C ALA A 161 11.05 -17.63 11.27
N ALA A 162 10.31 -18.70 10.92
CA ALA A 162 10.03 -19.79 11.85
C ALA A 162 11.31 -20.52 12.32
N ARG A 163 12.29 -20.74 11.44
CA ARG A 163 13.59 -21.34 11.82
C ARG A 163 14.40 -20.46 12.77
N LEU A 164 14.22 -19.16 12.70
CA LEU A 164 14.83 -18.18 13.61
C LEU A 164 14.06 -18.02 14.94
N GLY A 165 12.98 -18.77 15.13
CA GLY A 165 12.19 -18.75 16.36
C GLY A 165 11.11 -17.67 16.42
N VAL A 166 10.72 -17.07 15.31
CA VAL A 166 9.55 -16.17 15.25
C VAL A 166 8.28 -16.96 15.54
N ARG A 167 7.44 -16.44 16.45
CA ARG A 167 6.13 -17.00 16.77
C ARG A 167 5.06 -16.43 15.85
N PHE A 168 4.00 -17.21 15.59
CA PHE A 168 2.91 -16.83 14.70
C PHE A 168 1.56 -17.08 15.35
N ILE A 169 0.66 -16.11 15.28
CA ILE A 169 -0.77 -16.23 15.61
C ILE A 169 -1.54 -15.81 14.37
N ASP A 170 -1.96 -16.81 13.61
CA ASP A 170 -2.80 -16.65 12.41
C ASP A 170 -4.29 -16.57 12.80
N LYS A 171 -5.15 -16.14 11.83
CA LYS A 171 -6.61 -16.01 12.01
C LYS A 171 -7.03 -15.05 13.12
N THR A 172 -6.19 -14.07 13.42
CA THR A 172 -6.45 -13.07 14.45
C THR A 172 -6.40 -11.67 13.85
N GLN A 173 -7.55 -11.01 13.80
CA GLN A 173 -7.66 -9.63 13.32
C GLN A 173 -7.38 -8.66 14.46
N MET A 174 -6.35 -7.81 14.30
CA MET A 174 -6.15 -6.65 15.14
C MET A 174 -7.30 -5.66 14.94
N THR A 175 -7.78 -5.05 16.01
CA THR A 175 -8.85 -4.06 15.96
C THR A 175 -8.41 -2.68 16.45
N GLU A 176 -7.65 -2.61 17.54
CA GLU A 176 -7.16 -1.36 18.10
C GLU A 176 -5.76 -1.53 18.70
N LEU A 177 -5.02 -0.43 18.78
CA LEU A 177 -3.79 -0.31 19.58
C LEU A 177 -4.12 -0.04 21.04
N THR A 178 -3.24 -0.40 21.97
CA THR A 178 -3.38 -0.09 23.40
C THR A 178 -2.28 0.88 23.86
N HIS A 179 -2.62 1.70 24.86
CA HIS A 179 -1.73 2.72 25.39
C HIS A 179 -1.24 2.35 26.78
N ALA A 180 0.02 2.70 27.04
CA ALA A 180 0.55 2.78 28.40
C ALA A 180 0.11 4.09 29.07
N ALA A 181 0.33 4.20 30.37
CA ALA A 181 -0.03 5.39 31.13
C ALA A 181 0.68 6.68 30.68
N ASP A 182 1.83 6.56 30.02
CA ASP A 182 2.58 7.69 29.46
C ASP A 182 2.16 8.02 28.02
N GLY A 183 1.16 7.35 27.46
CA GLY A 183 0.64 7.56 26.12
C GLY A 183 1.38 6.77 25.01
N SER A 184 2.47 6.08 25.34
CA SER A 184 3.15 5.22 24.35
C SER A 184 2.32 3.98 24.02
N ILE A 185 2.54 3.43 22.82
CA ILE A 185 1.89 2.19 22.42
C ILE A 185 2.58 1.01 23.10
N ASN A 186 1.78 0.14 23.71
CA ASN A 186 2.26 -1.02 24.46
C ASN A 186 1.58 -2.35 24.07
N GLY A 187 0.83 -2.37 22.97
CA GLY A 187 0.22 -3.58 22.48
C GLY A 187 -0.97 -3.38 21.56
N ILE A 188 -1.74 -4.45 21.41
CA ILE A 188 -2.94 -4.48 20.57
C ILE A 188 -4.09 -5.22 21.25
N THR A 189 -5.30 -4.93 20.77
CA THR A 189 -6.46 -5.81 20.92
C THR A 189 -6.93 -6.34 19.58
N GLY A 190 -7.63 -7.47 19.59
CA GLY A 190 -8.17 -8.08 18.39
C GLY A 190 -9.11 -9.24 18.74
N PHE A 191 -9.42 -10.06 17.74
CA PHE A 191 -10.20 -11.26 17.96
C PHE A 191 -9.84 -12.35 16.95
N HIS A 192 -9.99 -13.60 17.37
CA HIS A 192 -9.82 -14.74 16.49
C HIS A 192 -11.05 -14.88 15.57
N ILE A 193 -10.85 -14.75 14.27
CA ILE A 193 -11.96 -14.61 13.28
C ILE A 193 -12.86 -15.85 13.13
N ILE A 194 -12.41 -17.02 13.64
CA ILE A 194 -13.18 -18.27 13.59
C ILE A 194 -13.91 -18.51 14.91
N THR A 195 -13.22 -18.40 16.07
CA THR A 195 -13.78 -18.72 17.37
C THR A 195 -14.46 -17.55 18.05
N GLY A 196 -14.15 -16.32 17.62
CA GLY A 196 -14.63 -15.09 18.23
C GLY A 196 -13.96 -14.77 19.57
N ASP A 197 -12.91 -15.49 20.00
CA ASP A 197 -12.20 -15.21 21.23
C ASP A 197 -11.51 -13.85 21.15
N PHE A 198 -11.55 -13.10 22.25
CA PHE A 198 -10.89 -11.80 22.34
C PHE A 198 -9.39 -11.98 22.55
N PHE A 199 -8.60 -11.29 21.77
CA PHE A 199 -7.14 -11.36 21.81
C PHE A 199 -6.55 -10.04 22.34
N VAL A 200 -5.57 -10.16 23.22
CA VAL A 200 -4.80 -9.03 23.77
C VAL A 200 -3.34 -9.41 23.76
N ALA A 201 -2.49 -8.57 23.18
CA ALA A 201 -1.05 -8.74 23.26
C ALA A 201 -0.39 -7.50 23.84
N ASN A 202 0.55 -7.70 24.78
CA ASN A 202 1.42 -6.66 25.31
C ASN A 202 2.80 -6.73 24.63
N ALA A 203 3.40 -5.61 24.31
CA ALA A 203 4.71 -5.57 23.68
C ALA A 203 5.52 -4.35 24.10
N LYS A 204 6.86 -4.43 23.97
CA LYS A 204 7.74 -3.27 24.12
C LYS A 204 7.67 -2.40 22.86
N ALA A 205 7.67 -3.03 21.69
CA ALA A 205 7.53 -2.37 20.39
C ALA A 205 6.42 -3.04 19.57
N VAL A 206 5.57 -2.22 18.93
CA VAL A 206 4.54 -2.65 18.00
C VAL A 206 4.89 -2.18 16.59
N VAL A 207 4.83 -3.09 15.62
CA VAL A 207 5.15 -2.82 14.21
C VAL A 207 3.92 -3.13 13.37
N LEU A 208 3.36 -2.11 12.72
CA LEU A 208 2.27 -2.28 11.77
C LEU A 208 2.81 -2.61 10.38
N ALA A 209 2.50 -3.79 9.88
CA ALA A 209 2.82 -4.25 8.53
C ALA A 209 1.56 -4.81 7.83
N THR A 210 0.43 -4.15 8.05
CA THR A 210 -0.92 -4.61 7.70
C THR A 210 -1.32 -4.34 6.25
N GLY A 211 -0.45 -3.71 5.48
CA GLY A 211 -0.77 -3.22 4.15
C GLY A 211 -1.64 -1.96 4.16
N SER A 212 -2.09 -1.55 2.98
CA SER A 212 -2.88 -0.34 2.75
C SER A 212 -4.39 -0.58 2.89
N CYS A 213 -5.20 0.39 2.40
CA CYS A 213 -6.62 0.21 2.17
C CYS A 213 -6.96 0.36 0.68
N ASN A 214 -7.57 -0.65 0.08
CA ASN A 214 -8.06 -0.62 -1.30
C ASN A 214 -9.58 -0.73 -1.42
N TYR A 215 -10.29 -0.59 -0.33
CA TYR A 215 -11.76 -0.56 -0.28
C TYR A 215 -12.43 -1.81 -0.88
N MET A 216 -11.74 -2.94 -0.96
CA MET A 216 -12.20 -4.17 -1.62
C MET A 216 -12.52 -3.98 -3.12
N ASN A 217 -11.95 -2.99 -3.78
CA ASN A 217 -12.25 -2.69 -5.17
C ASN A 217 -11.53 -3.60 -6.15
N GLN A 218 -10.29 -3.96 -5.85
CA GLN A 218 -9.47 -4.81 -6.71
C GLN A 218 -9.39 -6.23 -6.16
N HIS A 219 -9.66 -7.21 -7.02
CA HIS A 219 -9.68 -8.62 -6.63
C HIS A 219 -8.30 -9.11 -6.18
N MET A 220 -7.23 -8.71 -6.86
CA MET A 220 -5.86 -9.11 -6.50
C MET A 220 -5.42 -8.61 -5.12
N TRP A 221 -5.92 -7.45 -4.68
CA TRP A 221 -5.55 -6.82 -3.39
C TRP A 221 -6.72 -6.71 -2.42
N PHE A 222 -7.68 -7.56 -2.58
CA PHE A 222 -8.91 -7.59 -1.78
C PHE A 222 -8.68 -7.73 -0.26
N SER A 223 -7.49 -8.15 0.17
CA SER A 223 -7.12 -8.27 1.57
C SER A 223 -6.74 -6.95 2.25
N ALA A 224 -6.45 -5.89 1.49
CA ALA A 224 -6.05 -4.59 2.02
C ALA A 224 -7.29 -3.80 2.50
N ARG A 225 -7.50 -3.73 3.81
CA ARG A 225 -8.72 -3.22 4.46
C ARG A 225 -8.49 -2.00 5.35
N GLY A 226 -7.26 -1.48 5.40
CA GLY A 226 -6.92 -0.31 6.22
C GLY A 226 -6.87 -0.59 7.72
N ASP A 227 -6.64 -1.83 8.13
CA ASP A 227 -6.61 -2.20 9.56
C ASP A 227 -5.59 -1.35 10.34
N GLY A 228 -4.33 -1.30 9.88
CA GLY A 228 -3.28 -0.52 10.53
C GLY A 228 -3.47 0.99 10.42
N PRO A 229 -3.66 1.56 9.19
CA PRO A 229 -3.84 3.00 9.06
C PRO A 229 -4.99 3.57 9.89
N ALA A 230 -6.14 2.89 9.88
CA ALA A 230 -7.29 3.34 10.67
C ALA A 230 -7.07 3.18 12.17
N ALA A 231 -6.42 2.09 12.63
CA ALA A 231 -6.10 1.90 14.04
C ALA A 231 -5.07 2.92 14.54
N ALA A 232 -4.02 3.19 13.74
CA ALA A 232 -3.02 4.19 14.07
C ALA A 232 -3.62 5.60 14.19
N TYR A 233 -4.48 6.00 13.24
CA TYR A 233 -5.21 7.26 13.34
C TYR A 233 -6.07 7.36 14.60
N ARG A 234 -6.83 6.30 14.92
CA ARG A 234 -7.66 6.28 16.14
C ARG A 234 -6.85 6.31 17.42
N ALA A 235 -5.61 5.79 17.39
CA ALA A 235 -4.65 5.87 18.48
C ALA A 235 -3.96 7.24 18.60
N GLY A 236 -4.16 8.15 17.64
CA GLY A 236 -3.58 9.49 17.65
C GLY A 236 -2.31 9.66 16.80
N ALA A 237 -1.94 8.67 16.00
CA ALA A 237 -0.86 8.85 15.03
C ALA A 237 -1.23 9.85 13.93
N GLU A 238 -0.24 10.55 13.42
CA GLU A 238 -0.41 11.45 12.29
C GLU A 238 -0.54 10.70 10.97
N ILE A 239 -1.44 11.20 10.12
CA ILE A 239 -1.69 10.75 8.76
C ILE A 239 -1.24 11.86 7.82
N ARG A 240 -0.37 11.56 6.84
CA ARG A 240 0.22 12.53 5.92
C ARG A 240 -0.22 12.27 4.49
N ASP A 241 -0.58 13.34 3.77
CA ASP A 241 -0.88 13.34 2.33
C ASP A 241 -1.93 12.30 1.89
N ALA A 242 -2.99 12.17 2.69
CA ALA A 242 -4.06 11.21 2.45
C ALA A 242 -4.74 11.37 1.08
N GLU A 243 -4.81 12.59 0.55
CA GLU A 243 -5.44 12.93 -0.73
C GLU A 243 -4.77 12.33 -1.95
N PHE A 244 -3.53 11.85 -1.82
CA PHE A 244 -2.79 11.18 -2.88
C PHE A 244 -2.88 9.66 -2.84
N SER A 245 -3.60 9.11 -1.89
CA SER A 245 -3.67 7.65 -1.63
C SER A 245 -4.54 6.89 -2.63
N ASN A 246 -5.39 7.56 -3.38
CA ASN A 246 -6.28 6.91 -4.33
C ASN A 246 -5.74 7.02 -5.74
N PHE A 247 -5.28 5.92 -6.26
CA PHE A 247 -4.91 5.85 -7.65
C PHE A 247 -5.69 4.77 -8.40
N PHE A 248 -5.68 4.90 -9.71
CA PHE A 248 -6.41 4.03 -10.61
C PHE A 248 -5.45 3.31 -11.55
N ASN A 249 -5.74 2.05 -11.79
CA ASN A 249 -5.17 1.30 -12.89
C ASN A 249 -6.21 1.17 -14.00
N ILE A 250 -5.74 0.82 -15.20
CA ILE A 250 -6.61 0.42 -16.29
C ILE A 250 -6.88 -1.08 -16.15
N VAL A 251 -8.14 -1.47 -16.22
CA VAL A 251 -8.58 -2.86 -16.20
C VAL A 251 -9.41 -3.18 -17.44
N THR A 252 -9.32 -4.41 -17.92
CA THR A 252 -10.21 -4.88 -18.99
C THR A 252 -11.61 -5.14 -18.46
N SER A 253 -12.62 -4.88 -19.27
CA SER A 253 -14.03 -5.06 -18.91
C SER A 253 -14.32 -6.50 -18.49
N GLY A 254 -15.04 -6.65 -17.38
CA GLY A 254 -15.41 -7.96 -16.84
C GLY A 254 -14.28 -8.72 -16.15
N SER A 255 -13.15 -8.10 -15.94
CA SER A 255 -12.00 -8.65 -15.23
C SER A 255 -11.49 -7.68 -14.18
N SER A 256 -10.79 -8.22 -13.18
CA SER A 256 -10.01 -7.44 -12.24
C SER A 256 -8.52 -7.38 -12.63
N PHE A 257 -8.20 -7.75 -13.85
CA PHE A 257 -6.84 -7.76 -14.33
C PHE A 257 -6.35 -6.33 -14.60
N ASN A 258 -5.28 -5.95 -13.94
CA ASN A 258 -4.67 -4.65 -14.09
C ASN A 258 -3.72 -4.62 -15.28
N ILE A 259 -3.99 -3.69 -16.17
CA ILE A 259 -3.04 -3.27 -17.19
C ILE A 259 -2.29 -2.09 -16.57
N CYS A 260 -1.12 -2.33 -15.99
CA CYS A 260 -0.36 -1.27 -15.35
C CYS A 260 1.02 -1.07 -15.97
N GLY A 261 1.45 0.20 -16.02
CA GLY A 261 2.78 0.60 -16.44
C GLY A 261 2.82 1.41 -17.73
N PRO A 262 3.91 2.16 -17.95
CA PRO A 262 4.06 3.05 -19.11
C PRO A 262 3.89 2.36 -20.47
N GLY A 263 4.34 1.11 -20.58
CA GLY A 263 4.18 0.33 -21.81
C GLY A 263 2.73 -0.02 -22.18
N CYS A 264 1.79 0.14 -21.24
CA CYS A 264 0.38 -0.10 -21.51
C CYS A 264 -0.37 1.12 -22.06
N MET A 265 0.20 2.31 -21.94
CA MET A 265 -0.43 3.56 -22.41
C MET A 265 -0.62 3.56 -23.91
N SER A 266 0.37 3.07 -24.67
CA SER A 266 0.29 2.95 -26.12
C SER A 266 -0.68 1.90 -26.63
N THR A 267 -1.28 1.12 -25.72
CA THR A 267 -2.18 0.00 -26.05
C THR A 267 -3.65 0.31 -25.88
N VAL A 268 -4.00 1.52 -25.43
CA VAL A 268 -5.38 1.96 -25.24
C VAL A 268 -5.78 2.92 -26.37
N TYR A 269 -6.91 2.64 -26.96
CA TYR A 269 -7.49 3.36 -28.08
C TYR A 269 -8.91 3.84 -27.73
N ASN A 270 -9.42 4.83 -28.47
CA ASN A 270 -10.83 5.21 -28.40
C ASN A 270 -11.72 4.19 -29.19
N GLN A 271 -13.02 4.41 -29.20
CA GLN A 271 -13.97 3.55 -29.93
C GLN A 271 -13.69 3.44 -31.44
N ALA A 272 -13.16 4.52 -32.03
CA ALA A 272 -12.75 4.53 -33.44
C ALA A 272 -11.43 3.81 -33.72
N LYS A 273 -10.81 3.22 -32.68
CA LYS A 273 -9.48 2.57 -32.72
C LYS A 273 -8.35 3.54 -33.07
N GLU A 274 -8.49 4.79 -32.68
CA GLU A 274 -7.51 5.86 -32.87
C GLU A 274 -6.73 6.12 -31.58
N PRO A 275 -5.44 6.48 -31.68
CA PRO A 275 -4.70 7.01 -30.55
C PRO A 275 -5.29 8.38 -30.16
N TRP A 276 -5.40 8.64 -28.88
CA TRP A 276 -6.05 9.84 -28.37
C TRP A 276 -5.19 10.62 -27.36
N TYR A 277 -4.16 9.98 -26.87
CA TYR A 277 -3.39 10.43 -25.71
C TYR A 277 -2.75 11.82 -25.91
N ASP A 278 -2.14 12.06 -27.06
CA ASP A 278 -1.44 13.31 -27.37
C ASP A 278 -2.35 14.55 -27.28
N LYS A 279 -3.66 14.38 -27.41
CA LYS A 279 -4.64 15.47 -27.27
C LYS A 279 -4.67 16.07 -25.86
N TYR A 280 -4.33 15.27 -24.85
CA TYR A 280 -4.55 15.62 -23.45
C TYR A 280 -3.26 15.87 -22.67
N ILE A 281 -2.11 15.39 -23.12
CA ILE A 281 -0.80 15.69 -22.52
C ILE A 281 -0.52 17.19 -22.52
N VAL A 282 -0.79 17.86 -23.62
CA VAL A 282 -0.44 19.27 -23.81
C VAL A 282 -1.27 20.21 -22.92
N GLU A 283 -2.46 19.79 -22.53
CA GLU A 283 -3.37 20.62 -21.74
C GLU A 283 -3.11 20.53 -20.22
N ASN A 284 -2.33 19.57 -19.77
CA ASN A 284 -2.09 19.28 -18.34
C ASN A 284 -0.61 19.09 -18.07
N VAL A 285 0.19 20.07 -18.43
CA VAL A 285 1.66 20.02 -18.31
C VAL A 285 2.13 19.81 -16.86
N ASP A 286 1.31 20.24 -15.90
CA ASP A 286 1.62 20.13 -14.46
C ASP A 286 1.14 18.83 -13.82
N LEU A 287 0.40 17.99 -14.54
CA LEU A 287 0.02 16.66 -14.08
C LEU A 287 1.08 15.65 -14.51
N ASP A 288 1.35 14.66 -13.65
CA ASP A 288 2.15 13.54 -14.09
C ASP A 288 1.47 12.82 -15.27
N ILE A 289 2.26 12.18 -16.11
CA ILE A 289 1.80 11.50 -17.32
C ILE A 289 0.63 10.55 -17.03
N SER A 290 0.65 9.90 -15.88
CA SER A 290 -0.34 8.91 -15.49
C SER A 290 -1.69 9.53 -15.18
N SER A 291 -1.69 10.64 -14.46
CA SER A 291 -2.91 11.38 -14.10
C SER A 291 -3.53 12.02 -15.34
N ALA A 292 -2.69 12.61 -16.22
CA ALA A 292 -3.13 13.16 -17.49
C ALA A 292 -3.77 12.07 -18.38
N TYR A 293 -3.21 10.87 -18.35
CA TYR A 293 -3.72 9.73 -19.10
C TYR A 293 -5.13 9.29 -18.62
N LEU A 294 -5.32 9.12 -17.32
CA LEU A 294 -6.61 8.75 -16.75
C LEU A 294 -7.66 9.84 -16.95
N TYR A 295 -7.26 11.09 -16.79
CA TYR A 295 -8.12 12.23 -17.02
C TYR A 295 -8.52 12.35 -18.50
N GLY A 296 -7.59 12.14 -19.41
CA GLY A 296 -7.84 12.10 -20.86
C GLY A 296 -8.80 10.98 -21.25
N MET A 297 -8.66 9.76 -20.69
CA MET A 297 -9.63 8.68 -20.90
C MET A 297 -11.06 9.11 -20.51
N LEU A 298 -11.21 9.78 -19.37
CA LEU A 298 -12.49 10.29 -18.92
C LEU A 298 -13.07 11.32 -19.91
N ARG A 299 -12.22 12.21 -20.42
CA ARG A 299 -12.63 13.23 -21.40
C ARG A 299 -13.07 12.60 -22.72
N GLU A 300 -12.33 11.61 -23.24
CA GLU A 300 -12.73 10.86 -24.45
C GLU A 300 -14.10 10.19 -24.26
N VAL A 301 -14.33 9.54 -23.12
CA VAL A 301 -15.63 8.92 -22.84
C VAL A 301 -16.75 9.94 -22.76
N LYS A 302 -16.53 11.09 -22.09
CA LYS A 302 -17.52 12.20 -22.00
C LYS A 302 -17.78 12.86 -23.35
N ALA A 303 -16.79 12.88 -24.26
CA ALA A 303 -16.94 13.38 -25.62
C ALA A 303 -17.69 12.41 -26.56
N GLY A 304 -18.09 11.23 -26.07
CA GLY A 304 -18.80 10.23 -26.85
C GLY A 304 -17.90 9.28 -27.65
N HIS A 305 -16.59 9.30 -27.40
CA HIS A 305 -15.59 8.43 -28.07
C HIS A 305 -15.33 7.11 -27.30
N GLY A 306 -16.07 6.84 -26.25
CA GLY A 306 -16.02 5.58 -25.50
C GLY A 306 -16.85 4.46 -26.15
N PRO A 307 -16.66 3.18 -25.75
CA PRO A 307 -15.72 2.74 -24.71
C PRO A 307 -14.27 2.86 -25.14
N MET A 308 -13.38 2.97 -24.15
CA MET A 308 -11.95 2.84 -24.41
C MET A 308 -11.60 1.38 -24.66
N LEU A 309 -10.68 1.13 -25.56
CA LEU A 309 -10.33 -0.20 -26.06
C LEU A 309 -8.85 -0.49 -25.80
N PHE A 310 -8.57 -1.64 -25.23
CA PHE A 310 -7.23 -2.16 -25.04
C PHE A 310 -6.86 -3.08 -26.20
N LYS A 311 -5.72 -2.84 -26.86
CA LYS A 311 -5.23 -3.65 -27.96
C LYS A 311 -4.25 -4.71 -27.46
N ARG A 312 -4.67 -5.97 -27.47
CA ARG A 312 -3.90 -7.09 -26.90
C ARG A 312 -2.56 -7.35 -27.59
N SER A 313 -2.52 -7.26 -28.91
CA SER A 313 -1.30 -7.52 -29.68
C SER A 313 -0.16 -6.54 -29.41
N GLN A 314 -0.47 -5.40 -28.78
CA GLN A 314 0.52 -4.38 -28.39
C GLN A 314 0.96 -4.49 -26.92
N LEU A 315 0.50 -5.47 -26.18
CA LEU A 315 1.09 -5.83 -24.90
C LEU A 315 2.48 -6.43 -25.17
N VAL A 316 3.41 -5.53 -25.40
CA VAL A 316 4.78 -5.93 -25.68
C VAL A 316 5.47 -6.24 -24.37
N GLY A 317 5.99 -7.44 -24.28
CA GLY A 317 7.10 -7.81 -23.42
C GLY A 317 6.69 -7.94 -21.96
N PHE A 318 6.70 -7.59 -21.02
CA PHE A 318 6.70 -7.69 -19.57
C PHE A 318 5.84 -8.80 -18.96
N GLN A 319 4.64 -9.08 -19.51
CA GLN A 319 3.71 -10.01 -18.85
C GLN A 319 3.41 -11.31 -19.62
N LEU A 320 3.74 -11.37 -20.89
CA LEU A 320 3.36 -12.48 -21.79
C LEU A 320 4.47 -12.99 -22.70
N THR A 321 5.70 -12.51 -22.57
CA THR A 321 6.80 -12.98 -23.41
C THR A 321 7.43 -14.23 -22.84
N ASP A 322 8.01 -15.03 -23.72
CA ASP A 322 8.83 -16.19 -23.36
C ASP A 322 10.07 -15.79 -22.54
N GLU A 323 10.41 -14.49 -22.54
CA GLU A 323 11.49 -13.88 -21.76
C GLU A 323 11.19 -13.82 -20.25
N LEU A 324 9.90 -13.88 -19.85
CA LEU A 324 9.48 -13.89 -18.44
C LEU A 324 8.60 -15.11 -18.12
N PRO A 325 9.15 -16.31 -18.16
CA PRO A 325 8.37 -17.56 -18.03
C PRO A 325 7.66 -17.70 -16.67
N VAL A 326 8.14 -17.04 -15.61
CA VAL A 326 7.46 -17.03 -14.30
C VAL A 326 6.15 -16.27 -14.37
N THR A 327 6.13 -15.13 -15.02
CA THR A 327 4.93 -14.31 -15.18
C THR A 327 3.94 -15.01 -16.12
N LYS A 328 4.41 -15.59 -17.23
CA LYS A 328 3.60 -16.43 -18.13
C LYS A 328 2.95 -17.58 -17.38
N LYS A 329 3.72 -18.35 -16.60
CA LYS A 329 3.18 -19.44 -15.77
C LYS A 329 2.18 -18.97 -14.72
N PHE A 330 2.32 -17.76 -14.19
CA PHE A 330 1.33 -17.19 -13.27
C PHE A 330 -0.02 -17.04 -13.97
N PHE A 331 -0.04 -16.43 -15.15
CA PHE A 331 -1.27 -16.24 -15.93
C PHE A 331 -1.83 -17.57 -16.46
N GLU A 332 -0.98 -18.50 -16.86
CA GLU A 332 -1.39 -19.84 -17.30
C GLU A 332 -1.96 -20.70 -16.17
N ASN A 333 -1.45 -20.54 -14.95
CA ASN A 333 -1.82 -21.38 -13.81
C ASN A 333 -2.85 -20.74 -12.88
N THR A 334 -3.23 -19.49 -13.07
CA THR A 334 -4.34 -18.88 -12.35
C THR A 334 -5.61 -19.00 -13.19
N GLU A 335 -6.72 -19.36 -12.54
CA GLU A 335 -8.03 -19.42 -13.19
C GLU A 335 -8.38 -18.10 -13.87
N GLN A 336 -8.08 -16.97 -13.20
CA GLN A 336 -8.25 -15.62 -13.73
C GLN A 336 -7.34 -15.29 -14.91
N GLY A 337 -6.08 -15.69 -14.87
CA GLY A 337 -5.15 -15.47 -15.98
C GLY A 337 -5.58 -16.22 -17.21
N ARG A 338 -6.00 -17.48 -17.07
CA ARG A 338 -6.52 -18.29 -18.18
C ARG A 338 -7.82 -17.71 -18.73
N GLU A 339 -8.79 -17.40 -17.87
CA GLU A 339 -10.08 -16.85 -18.28
C GLU A 339 -9.93 -15.53 -19.06
N ILE A 340 -9.03 -14.67 -18.63
CA ILE A 340 -8.85 -13.33 -19.19
C ILE A 340 -7.99 -13.33 -20.45
N TRP A 341 -6.88 -14.09 -20.44
CA TRP A 341 -5.85 -13.98 -21.48
C TRP A 341 -5.94 -15.05 -22.54
N TYR A 342 -6.38 -16.24 -22.20
CA TYR A 342 -6.36 -17.38 -23.12
C TYR A 342 -7.76 -17.80 -23.59
N ASP A 343 -8.76 -17.79 -22.71
CA ASP A 343 -10.04 -18.40 -23.05
C ASP A 343 -11.12 -17.38 -23.45
N LYS A 344 -11.21 -16.25 -22.77
CA LYS A 344 -12.30 -15.28 -22.99
C LYS A 344 -12.04 -14.30 -24.12
N TYR A 345 -10.78 -13.88 -24.31
CA TYR A 345 -10.43 -12.80 -25.25
C TYR A 345 -9.34 -13.18 -26.26
N LYS A 346 -9.02 -14.48 -26.39
CA LYS A 346 -7.94 -14.94 -27.28
C LYS A 346 -8.13 -14.53 -28.75
N ASP A 347 -9.38 -14.42 -29.18
CA ASP A 347 -9.76 -14.11 -30.56
C ASP A 347 -10.11 -12.61 -30.76
N GLU A 348 -10.09 -11.80 -29.69
CA GLU A 348 -10.39 -10.37 -29.74
C GLU A 348 -9.11 -9.53 -29.73
N GLU A 349 -8.86 -8.80 -30.81
CA GLU A 349 -7.73 -7.87 -30.88
C GLU A 349 -7.93 -6.68 -29.94
N TYR A 350 -9.17 -6.22 -29.76
CA TYR A 350 -9.54 -5.06 -28.94
C TYR A 350 -10.56 -5.47 -27.87
N THR A 351 -10.27 -5.13 -26.64
CA THR A 351 -11.15 -5.42 -25.50
C THR A 351 -11.50 -4.12 -24.76
N PRO A 352 -12.77 -3.89 -24.40
CA PRO A 352 -13.13 -2.72 -23.61
C PRO A 352 -12.33 -2.64 -22.31
N CYS A 353 -11.86 -1.44 -21.98
CA CYS A 353 -11.14 -1.18 -20.74
C CYS A 353 -11.58 0.13 -20.10
N ALA A 354 -11.32 0.26 -18.81
CA ALA A 354 -11.65 1.45 -18.04
C ALA A 354 -10.68 1.62 -16.87
N PRO A 355 -10.52 2.84 -16.35
CA PRO A 355 -9.88 3.06 -15.07
C PRO A 355 -10.65 2.34 -13.95
N SER A 356 -9.93 1.70 -13.06
CA SER A 356 -10.48 1.09 -11.85
C SER A 356 -9.63 1.47 -10.65
N LEU A 357 -10.30 1.84 -9.56
CA LEU A 357 -9.62 2.21 -8.33
C LEU A 357 -8.79 1.04 -7.82
N LEU A 358 -7.51 1.23 -7.72
CA LEU A 358 -6.65 0.33 -6.99
C LEU A 358 -6.74 0.59 -5.50
N GLY A 359 -6.76 1.87 -5.14
CA GLY A 359 -6.82 2.36 -3.77
C GLY A 359 -5.64 1.88 -2.95
N GLU A 360 -4.83 2.76 -2.46
CA GLU A 360 -3.73 2.36 -1.59
C GLU A 360 -3.55 3.35 -0.45
N PHE A 361 -4.61 3.56 0.31
CA PHE A 361 -4.51 4.39 1.49
C PHE A 361 -3.48 3.80 2.46
N SER A 362 -2.38 4.50 2.63
CA SER A 362 -1.19 4.08 3.36
C SER A 362 -0.46 5.27 3.97
N ALA A 363 -1.18 6.17 4.54
CA ALA A 363 -0.73 7.51 4.82
C ALA A 363 -0.23 7.71 6.28
N ILE A 364 0.13 6.65 7.03
CA ILE A 364 0.73 6.83 8.36
C ILE A 364 2.06 7.56 8.20
N ARG A 365 2.19 8.72 8.87
CA ARG A 365 3.46 9.46 8.91
C ARG A 365 4.50 8.68 9.70
N VAL A 366 5.69 8.55 9.12
CA VAL A 366 6.86 7.93 9.74
C VAL A 366 8.08 8.84 9.59
N ASP A 367 9.05 8.66 10.49
CA ASP A 367 10.37 9.23 10.35
C ASP A 367 11.28 8.36 9.45
N HIS A 368 12.54 8.73 9.33
CA HIS A 368 13.52 8.02 8.51
C HIS A 368 13.93 6.63 9.05
N ASP A 369 13.52 6.28 10.26
CA ASP A 369 13.65 4.95 10.87
C ASP A 369 12.31 4.20 10.92
N MET A 370 11.32 4.67 10.16
CA MET A 370 9.97 4.11 10.07
C MET A 370 9.19 4.14 11.37
N LYS A 371 9.61 4.93 12.37
CA LYS A 371 8.88 5.16 13.60
C LYS A 371 7.75 6.16 13.34
N THR A 372 6.57 5.89 13.88
CA THR A 372 5.43 6.81 13.78
C THR A 372 5.57 7.96 14.79
N THR A 373 4.62 8.87 14.77
CA THR A 373 4.55 9.96 15.78
C THR A 373 4.15 9.48 17.18
N LEU A 374 3.80 8.20 17.34
CA LEU A 374 3.52 7.58 18.64
C LEU A 374 4.72 6.76 19.10
N ASP A 375 5.15 6.99 20.34
CA ASP A 375 6.23 6.20 20.92
C ASP A 375 5.86 4.72 21.02
N GLY A 376 6.82 3.82 20.76
CA GLY A 376 6.59 2.38 20.74
C GLY A 376 5.90 1.83 19.47
N LEU A 377 5.67 2.67 18.44
CA LEU A 377 4.96 2.26 17.22
C LEU A 377 5.76 2.54 15.94
N TRP A 378 5.92 1.52 15.10
CA TRP A 378 6.48 1.59 13.74
C TRP A 378 5.43 1.21 12.71
N ALA A 379 5.59 1.69 11.46
CA ALA A 379 4.73 1.31 10.34
C ALA A 379 5.58 1.02 9.10
N LEU A 380 5.42 -0.18 8.52
CA LEU A 380 6.24 -0.71 7.45
C LEU A 380 5.43 -1.08 6.20
N GLY A 381 6.10 -1.00 5.05
CA GLY A 381 5.51 -1.34 3.78
C GLY A 381 4.26 -0.52 3.48
N ASP A 382 3.32 -1.11 2.81
CA ASP A 382 2.08 -0.45 2.40
C ASP A 382 1.25 0.15 3.55
N THR A 383 1.58 -0.10 4.80
CA THR A 383 0.87 0.49 5.95
C THR A 383 1.22 1.96 6.14
N SER A 384 2.49 2.30 5.95
CA SER A 384 2.98 3.68 6.05
C SER A 384 3.09 4.34 4.68
N TYR A 385 3.15 3.51 3.61
CA TYR A 385 3.49 4.04 2.33
C TYR A 385 3.35 3.01 1.20
N THR A 386 2.60 3.33 0.15
CA THR A 386 2.33 2.40 -0.95
C THR A 386 3.10 2.65 -2.22
N GLY A 387 4.09 3.48 -2.21
CA GLY A 387 4.67 3.96 -3.44
C GLY A 387 3.85 5.05 -4.12
N SER A 388 2.98 5.76 -3.40
CA SER A 388 2.43 7.02 -3.88
C SER A 388 3.48 8.12 -3.77
N ALA A 389 3.70 8.87 -4.82
CA ALA A 389 4.69 9.95 -4.86
C ALA A 389 4.56 10.95 -3.72
N MET A 390 3.35 11.16 -3.27
CA MET A 390 2.99 12.23 -2.36
C MET A 390 2.83 11.78 -0.91
N CYS A 391 2.62 10.49 -0.70
CA CYS A 391 2.49 9.89 0.63
C CYS A 391 3.83 9.37 1.15
N GLY A 392 4.83 10.19 1.31
CA GLY A 392 6.13 9.74 1.82
C GLY A 392 7.22 9.72 0.74
N ALA A 393 7.99 8.63 0.63
CA ALA A 393 9.21 8.59 -0.17
C ALA A 393 9.00 8.13 -1.62
N LEU A 394 7.90 7.47 -1.92
CA LEU A 394 7.76 6.74 -3.18
C LEU A 394 6.53 7.18 -3.98
N PRO A 395 6.62 7.19 -5.31
CA PRO A 395 5.54 7.63 -6.18
C PRO A 395 4.43 6.58 -6.33
N GLY A 396 3.24 7.06 -6.64
CA GLY A 396 2.09 6.24 -6.97
C GLY A 396 2.01 5.84 -8.45
N PRO A 397 1.13 4.89 -8.78
CA PRO A 397 0.82 4.50 -10.15
C PRO A 397 -0.34 5.32 -10.76
N PRO A 398 -0.70 5.13 -12.05
CA PRO A 398 0.03 4.37 -13.05
C PRO A 398 1.26 5.15 -13.52
N GLY A 399 2.22 4.51 -14.17
CA GLY A 399 3.51 5.16 -14.46
C GLY A 399 4.39 5.33 -13.22
N ARG A 400 3.94 4.79 -12.08
CA ARG A 400 4.70 4.74 -10.85
C ARG A 400 6.03 4.05 -11.03
N MET A 401 6.90 4.21 -10.04
CA MET A 401 8.09 3.41 -9.90
C MET A 401 7.72 1.92 -9.73
N ARG A 402 7.76 1.18 -10.85
CA ARG A 402 7.38 -0.25 -10.86
C ARG A 402 8.25 -1.04 -9.88
N GLY A 403 7.64 -2.03 -9.23
CA GLY A 403 8.32 -2.85 -8.22
C GLY A 403 8.47 -2.18 -6.86
N SER A 404 8.10 -0.91 -6.72
CA SER A 404 8.22 -0.16 -5.47
C SER A 404 7.41 -0.76 -4.31
N GLY A 405 6.24 -1.32 -4.57
CA GLY A 405 5.43 -1.94 -3.51
C GLY A 405 6.16 -3.06 -2.77
N ASN A 406 6.78 -4.00 -3.50
CA ASN A 406 7.59 -5.05 -2.88
C ASN A 406 8.95 -4.49 -2.41
N GLY A 407 9.55 -3.59 -3.17
CA GLY A 407 10.80 -2.92 -2.79
C GLY A 407 10.67 -2.19 -1.47
N TYR A 408 9.62 -1.39 -1.32
CA TYR A 408 9.38 -0.66 -0.08
C TYR A 408 8.96 -1.58 1.07
N ALA A 409 8.22 -2.65 0.79
CA ALA A 409 7.88 -3.64 1.80
C ALA A 409 9.14 -4.30 2.41
N ALA A 410 10.15 -4.62 1.60
CA ALA A 410 11.44 -5.06 2.09
C ALA A 410 12.26 -3.91 2.69
N GLY A 411 12.46 -2.83 1.93
CA GLY A 411 13.31 -1.71 2.31
C GLY A 411 12.93 -1.05 3.63
N SER A 412 11.63 -0.86 3.89
CA SER A 412 11.17 -0.31 5.17
C SER A 412 11.55 -1.17 6.38
N ALA A 413 11.60 -2.49 6.21
CA ALA A 413 12.09 -3.39 7.27
C ALA A 413 13.60 -3.19 7.52
N PHE A 414 14.38 -2.95 6.45
CA PHE A 414 15.81 -2.68 6.54
C PHE A 414 16.12 -1.29 7.11
N MET A 415 15.24 -0.32 6.91
CA MET A 415 15.36 0.99 7.53
C MET A 415 15.01 0.98 9.03
N ALA A 416 14.07 0.11 9.45
CA ALA A 416 13.48 0.10 10.78
C ALA A 416 14.20 -0.79 11.80
N TYR A 417 14.78 -1.92 11.40
CA TYR A 417 15.17 -2.98 12.33
C TYR A 417 16.15 -2.52 13.43
N LYS A 418 17.10 -1.64 13.10
CA LYS A 418 18.07 -1.11 14.09
C LYS A 418 17.37 -0.26 15.14
N SER A 419 16.46 0.60 14.72
CA SER A 419 15.65 1.44 15.60
C SER A 419 14.75 0.60 16.51
N ILE A 420 14.10 -0.44 15.96
CA ILE A 420 13.26 -1.37 16.73
C ILE A 420 14.10 -2.10 17.80
N CYS A 421 15.22 -2.70 17.42
CA CYS A 421 16.10 -3.43 18.36
C CYS A 421 16.62 -2.50 19.46
N GLY A 422 17.15 -1.33 19.08
CA GLY A 422 17.67 -0.36 20.06
C GLY A 422 16.60 0.16 21.01
N TYR A 423 15.37 0.34 20.54
CA TYR A 423 14.26 0.74 21.40
C TYR A 423 13.90 -0.36 22.41
N VAL A 424 13.79 -1.59 21.95
CA VAL A 424 13.41 -2.75 22.79
C VAL A 424 14.46 -3.04 23.87
N GLU A 425 15.74 -2.88 23.56
CA GLU A 425 16.85 -3.06 24.51
C GLU A 425 16.81 -2.04 25.65
N ASN A 426 16.29 -0.84 25.38
CA ASN A 426 16.22 0.26 26.35
C ASN A 426 14.82 0.47 26.94
N THR A 427 13.86 -0.40 26.63
CA THR A 427 12.48 -0.25 27.07
C THR A 427 12.02 -1.48 27.86
N GLU A 428 11.46 -1.22 29.03
CA GLU A 428 10.78 -2.23 29.81
C GLU A 428 9.32 -2.39 29.37
N TYR A 429 8.73 -3.55 29.71
CA TYR A 429 7.31 -3.76 29.45
C TYR A 429 6.45 -2.81 30.28
N LYS A 430 5.59 -2.08 29.62
CA LYS A 430 4.62 -1.18 30.25
C LYS A 430 3.29 -1.92 30.45
N PRO A 431 2.65 -1.81 31.61
CA PRO A 431 1.36 -2.47 31.86
C PRO A 431 0.27 -1.88 30.95
N GLN A 432 -0.65 -2.75 30.53
CA GLN A 432 -1.84 -2.34 29.79
C GLN A 432 -2.94 -1.91 30.76
N ASP A 433 -3.76 -0.93 30.38
CA ASP A 433 -4.93 -0.50 31.15
C ASP A 433 -6.09 -1.49 30.95
N GLU A 434 -6.46 -2.21 32.00
CA GLU A 434 -7.59 -3.16 31.97
C GLU A 434 -8.93 -2.48 31.68
N ALA A 435 -9.12 -1.24 32.08
CA ALA A 435 -10.35 -0.50 31.78
C ALA A 435 -10.43 -0.15 30.28
N GLU A 436 -9.30 0.22 29.67
CA GLU A 436 -9.22 0.40 28.22
C GLU A 436 -9.53 -0.92 27.50
N ILE A 437 -8.91 -2.03 27.90
CA ILE A 437 -9.12 -3.35 27.30
C ILE A 437 -10.59 -3.76 27.36
N ILE A 438 -11.26 -3.58 28.50
CA ILE A 438 -12.69 -3.91 28.66
C ILE A 438 -13.54 -3.06 27.72
N ARG A 439 -13.29 -1.74 27.68
CA ARG A 439 -13.99 -0.82 26.78
C ARG A 439 -13.80 -1.18 25.31
N LEU A 440 -12.57 -1.55 24.89
CA LEU A 440 -12.26 -1.97 23.52
C LEU A 440 -12.96 -3.29 23.18
N LYS A 441 -13.02 -4.24 24.12
CA LYS A 441 -13.76 -5.49 23.97
C LYS A 441 -15.26 -5.25 23.77
N GLU A 442 -15.87 -4.41 24.58
CA GLU A 442 -17.28 -4.05 24.45
C GLU A 442 -17.59 -3.41 23.10
N LYS A 443 -16.75 -2.45 22.70
CA LYS A 443 -16.86 -1.78 21.39
C LYS A 443 -16.74 -2.77 20.22
N LEU A 444 -15.80 -3.71 20.30
CA LEU A 444 -15.60 -4.74 19.28
C LEU A 444 -16.85 -5.59 19.08
N TYR A 445 -17.44 -6.08 20.20
CA TYR A 445 -18.56 -7.02 20.12
C TYR A 445 -19.94 -6.36 20.04
N ALA A 446 -20.04 -5.04 20.10
CA ALA A 446 -21.32 -4.34 19.97
C ALA A 446 -22.14 -4.77 18.73
N PRO A 447 -21.55 -4.97 17.53
CA PRO A 447 -22.31 -5.43 16.36
C PRO A 447 -22.91 -6.82 16.47
N LEU A 448 -22.37 -7.71 17.31
CA LEU A 448 -22.93 -9.05 17.54
C LEU A 448 -24.26 -9.02 18.30
N ASN A 449 -24.46 -7.98 19.11
CA ASN A 449 -25.60 -7.84 20.01
C ASN A 449 -26.71 -6.93 19.43
N ARG A 450 -26.49 -6.36 18.23
CA ARG A 450 -27.51 -5.53 17.56
C ARG A 450 -28.52 -6.43 16.87
N GLU A 451 -29.78 -6.37 17.28
CA GLU A 451 -30.86 -7.18 16.68
C GLU A 451 -31.30 -6.61 15.31
N ASN A 452 -31.32 -5.29 15.18
CA ASN A 452 -31.69 -4.60 13.95
C ASN A 452 -30.57 -3.69 13.52
N GLY A 453 -30.03 -3.91 12.33
CA GLY A 453 -28.93 -3.10 11.82
C GLY A 453 -28.64 -3.38 10.36
N ASP A 454 -27.78 -2.55 9.80
CA ASP A 454 -27.36 -2.68 8.40
C ASP A 454 -26.47 -3.90 8.20
N ASN A 455 -26.70 -4.58 7.08
CA ASN A 455 -25.75 -5.61 6.65
C ASN A 455 -24.44 -4.92 6.20
N PRO A 456 -23.29 -5.24 6.81
CA PRO A 456 -22.03 -4.59 6.45
C PRO A 456 -21.64 -4.77 4.98
N ARG A 457 -22.09 -5.82 4.31
CA ARG A 457 -21.83 -6.04 2.88
C ARG A 457 -22.47 -4.98 2.00
N ASN A 458 -23.69 -4.53 2.35
CA ASN A 458 -24.38 -3.47 1.61
C ASN A 458 -23.65 -2.14 1.80
N ALA A 459 -23.28 -1.78 3.02
CA ALA A 459 -22.54 -0.57 3.30
C ALA A 459 -21.12 -0.58 2.70
N ILE A 460 -20.46 -1.75 2.63
CA ILE A 460 -19.19 -1.92 1.88
C ILE A 460 -19.42 -1.65 0.39
N TRP A 461 -20.52 -2.12 -0.18
CA TRP A 461 -20.86 -1.85 -1.58
C TRP A 461 -21.09 -0.35 -1.82
N ASP A 462 -21.83 0.33 -0.95
CA ASP A 462 -22.05 1.78 -1.01
C ASP A 462 -20.71 2.53 -0.99
N LEU A 463 -19.80 2.14 -0.08
CA LEU A 463 -18.45 2.71 0.01
C LEU A 463 -17.64 2.50 -1.27
N ARG A 464 -17.65 1.28 -1.82
CA ARG A 464 -16.98 0.98 -3.08
C ARG A 464 -17.49 1.85 -4.22
N CYS A 465 -18.81 2.03 -4.31
CA CYS A 465 -19.41 2.90 -5.30
C CYS A 465 -18.96 4.36 -5.12
N ALA A 466 -18.90 4.86 -3.88
CA ALA A 466 -18.42 6.20 -3.60
C ALA A 466 -16.95 6.39 -4.00
N MET A 467 -16.09 5.39 -3.77
CA MET A 467 -14.67 5.47 -4.07
C MET A 467 -14.34 5.27 -5.55
N GLN A 468 -15.23 4.69 -6.36
CA GLN A 468 -14.97 4.39 -7.78
C GLN A 468 -15.53 5.42 -8.77
N ARG A 469 -16.39 6.33 -8.35
CA ARG A 469 -16.90 7.34 -9.27
C ARG A 469 -15.80 8.28 -9.73
N PHE A 470 -15.68 8.47 -11.04
CA PHE A 470 -14.64 9.30 -11.64
C PHE A 470 -14.69 10.75 -11.17
N ASP A 471 -15.88 11.32 -11.05
CA ASP A 471 -16.09 12.68 -10.59
C ASP A 471 -15.88 12.87 -9.08
N TYR A 472 -15.84 11.78 -8.31
CA TYR A 472 -15.46 11.81 -6.90
C TYR A 472 -13.96 11.58 -6.69
N ALA A 473 -13.37 10.71 -7.48
CA ALA A 473 -12.05 10.17 -7.17
C ALA A 473 -10.95 10.59 -8.16
N ILE A 474 -11.29 10.86 -9.43
CA ILE A 474 -10.29 11.28 -10.44
C ILE A 474 -10.46 12.78 -10.75
N ALA A 475 -11.52 13.17 -11.43
CA ALA A 475 -11.74 14.57 -11.86
C ALA A 475 -12.69 15.27 -10.88
N LYS A 476 -12.16 15.63 -9.73
CA LYS A 476 -12.89 16.16 -8.58
C LYS A 476 -13.26 17.63 -8.75
N THR A 477 -14.47 18.00 -8.31
CA THR A 477 -14.87 19.39 -8.07
C THR A 477 -15.17 19.59 -6.58
N ASP A 478 -15.26 20.83 -6.12
CA ASP A 478 -15.70 21.12 -4.75
C ASP A 478 -17.03 20.47 -4.43
N GLU A 479 -17.98 20.53 -5.36
CA GLU A 479 -19.29 19.92 -5.22
C GLU A 479 -19.19 18.40 -5.08
N THR A 480 -18.49 17.74 -6.01
CA THR A 480 -18.42 16.27 -6.03
C THR A 480 -17.62 15.71 -4.86
N VAL A 481 -16.58 16.40 -4.40
CA VAL A 481 -15.83 16.00 -3.19
C VAL A 481 -16.69 16.13 -1.93
N ARG A 482 -17.48 17.22 -1.79
CA ARG A 482 -18.40 17.40 -0.66
C ARG A 482 -19.50 16.35 -0.66
N GLU A 483 -20.05 16.02 -1.83
CA GLU A 483 -21.04 14.94 -1.97
C GLU A 483 -20.44 13.58 -1.55
N ALA A 484 -19.23 13.28 -2.02
CA ALA A 484 -18.52 12.05 -1.66
C ALA A 484 -18.20 11.98 -0.16
N LEU A 485 -17.71 13.08 0.41
CA LEU A 485 -17.42 13.20 1.84
C LEU A 485 -18.68 12.94 2.68
N GLY A 486 -19.81 13.60 2.34
CA GLY A 486 -21.07 13.39 3.06
C GLY A 486 -21.57 11.94 3.00
N LYS A 487 -21.41 11.26 1.84
CA LYS A 487 -21.72 9.82 1.73
C LYS A 487 -20.82 8.96 2.61
N VAL A 488 -19.52 9.26 2.64
CA VAL A 488 -18.56 8.51 3.45
C VAL A 488 -18.79 8.76 4.94
N GLU A 489 -19.16 9.97 5.35
CA GLU A 489 -19.55 10.29 6.73
C GLU A 489 -20.78 9.50 7.18
N ASP A 490 -21.80 9.39 6.34
CA ASP A 490 -22.96 8.53 6.62
C ASP A 490 -22.54 7.05 6.78
N ILE A 491 -21.72 6.54 5.85
CA ILE A 491 -21.23 5.16 5.90
C ILE A 491 -20.39 4.92 7.16
N LEU A 492 -19.52 5.86 7.54
CA LEU A 492 -18.71 5.77 8.75
C LEU A 492 -19.59 5.76 10.01
N TYR A 493 -20.59 6.62 10.07
CA TYR A 493 -21.55 6.65 11.16
C TYR A 493 -22.33 5.32 11.26
N ARG A 494 -22.81 4.80 10.14
CA ARG A 494 -23.49 3.49 10.07
C ARG A 494 -22.56 2.36 10.50
N ALA A 495 -21.30 2.36 10.07
CA ALA A 495 -20.30 1.37 10.46
C ALA A 495 -20.07 1.35 11.98
N GLN A 496 -20.09 2.50 12.63
CA GLN A 496 -19.86 2.62 14.06
C GLN A 496 -21.11 2.27 14.89
N HIS A 497 -22.31 2.63 14.42
CA HIS A 497 -23.51 2.64 15.24
C HIS A 497 -24.63 1.71 14.77
N HIS A 498 -24.68 1.34 13.48
CA HIS A 498 -25.86 0.67 12.91
C HIS A 498 -25.59 -0.70 12.27
N THR A 499 -24.33 -1.06 11.95
CA THR A 499 -24.05 -2.38 11.36
C THR A 499 -24.25 -3.50 12.38
N THR A 500 -24.81 -4.63 11.91
CA THR A 500 -24.98 -5.85 12.71
C THR A 500 -24.15 -7.00 12.15
N ALA A 501 -23.57 -7.78 13.05
CA ALA A 501 -22.91 -9.04 12.72
C ALA A 501 -23.84 -10.25 12.86
N ASN A 502 -25.06 -10.04 13.34
CA ASN A 502 -26.09 -11.07 13.48
C ASN A 502 -25.57 -12.39 14.12
N GLY A 503 -24.74 -12.28 15.14
CA GLY A 503 -24.13 -13.42 15.84
C GLY A 503 -23.00 -14.15 15.11
N ASP A 504 -22.60 -13.71 13.92
CA ASP A 504 -21.57 -14.34 13.09
C ASP A 504 -20.23 -13.60 13.19
N TYR A 505 -19.15 -14.31 13.52
CA TYR A 505 -17.81 -13.73 13.67
C TYR A 505 -17.18 -13.29 12.34
N HIS A 506 -17.53 -13.94 11.23
CA HIS A 506 -17.12 -13.48 9.91
C HIS A 506 -17.77 -12.13 9.58
N MET A 507 -19.07 -11.99 9.89
CA MET A 507 -19.77 -10.71 9.74
C MET A 507 -19.22 -9.64 10.71
N LEU A 508 -18.79 -10.02 11.91
CA LEU A 508 -18.07 -9.12 12.81
C LEU A 508 -16.78 -8.59 12.18
N GLY A 509 -16.01 -9.45 11.52
CA GLY A 509 -14.83 -9.06 10.75
C GLY A 509 -15.17 -8.05 9.67
N LEU A 510 -16.27 -8.25 8.92
CA LEU A 510 -16.73 -7.29 7.91
C LEU A 510 -17.19 -5.96 8.50
N CYS A 511 -17.79 -5.95 9.71
CA CYS A 511 -18.10 -4.71 10.41
C CYS A 511 -16.83 -3.91 10.77
N GLN A 512 -15.76 -4.59 11.20
CA GLN A 512 -14.47 -3.94 11.46
C GLN A 512 -13.81 -3.46 10.18
N ASP A 513 -13.83 -4.28 9.11
CA ASP A 513 -13.31 -3.90 7.80
C ASP A 513 -14.00 -2.65 7.26
N LEU A 514 -15.33 -2.60 7.32
CA LEU A 514 -16.12 -1.43 6.92
C LEU A 514 -15.72 -0.18 7.71
N LYS A 515 -15.61 -0.29 9.04
CA LYS A 515 -15.20 0.82 9.92
C LYS A 515 -13.83 1.36 9.51
N ASN A 516 -12.87 0.47 9.27
CA ASN A 516 -11.50 0.84 8.88
C ASN A 516 -11.47 1.48 7.49
N MET A 517 -12.12 0.87 6.50
CA MET A 517 -12.19 1.40 5.14
C MET A 517 -12.90 2.75 5.10
N ALA A 518 -14.02 2.91 5.81
CA ALA A 518 -14.73 4.19 5.87
C ALA A 518 -13.91 5.29 6.56
N THR A 519 -13.12 4.94 7.59
CA THR A 519 -12.18 5.88 8.21
C THR A 519 -11.12 6.35 7.20
N CYS A 520 -10.50 5.43 6.46
CA CYS A 520 -9.51 5.77 5.42
C CYS A 520 -10.13 6.65 4.31
N ALA A 521 -11.33 6.32 3.86
CA ALA A 521 -12.05 7.10 2.85
C ALA A 521 -12.40 8.52 3.32
N TRP A 522 -12.81 8.63 4.57
CA TRP A 522 -13.11 9.91 5.18
C TRP A 522 -11.87 10.82 5.28
N LEU A 523 -10.73 10.27 5.73
CA LEU A 523 -9.45 10.98 5.77
C LEU A 523 -9.01 11.43 4.36
N TYR A 524 -9.19 10.56 3.36
CA TYR A 524 -8.89 10.88 1.97
C TYR A 524 -9.71 12.07 1.47
N TYR A 525 -11.03 12.03 1.60
CA TYR A 525 -11.89 13.12 1.08
C TYR A 525 -11.74 14.41 1.90
N THR A 526 -11.47 14.32 3.19
CA THR A 526 -11.20 15.49 4.03
C THR A 526 -9.94 16.24 3.55
N ALA A 527 -8.85 15.52 3.30
CA ALA A 527 -7.63 16.13 2.74
C ALA A 527 -7.84 16.60 1.30
N ALA A 528 -8.53 15.80 0.46
CA ALA A 528 -8.80 16.15 -0.93
C ALA A 528 -9.65 17.41 -1.09
N LEU A 529 -10.56 17.69 -0.16
CA LEU A 529 -11.34 18.93 -0.14
C LEU A 529 -10.48 20.14 0.23
N ALA A 530 -9.52 19.96 1.15
CA ALA A 530 -8.68 21.04 1.67
C ALA A 530 -7.60 21.50 0.68
N ARG A 531 -7.05 20.58 -0.14
CA ARG A 531 -6.01 20.91 -1.14
C ARG A 531 -6.65 21.45 -2.42
N THR A 532 -6.51 22.74 -2.67
CA THR A 532 -7.10 23.45 -3.81
C THR A 532 -6.08 23.68 -4.95
N GLU A 533 -5.49 22.60 -5.43
CA GLU A 533 -4.58 22.53 -6.57
C GLU A 533 -4.76 21.20 -7.31
N SER A 534 -4.14 21.04 -8.47
CA SER A 534 -3.96 19.75 -9.12
C SER A 534 -2.48 19.37 -9.11
N ARG A 535 -2.16 18.19 -8.55
CA ARG A 535 -0.78 17.67 -8.44
C ARG A 535 -0.82 16.14 -8.45
N GLY A 536 -0.02 15.51 -9.30
CA GLY A 536 0.03 14.06 -9.41
C GLY A 536 -1.35 13.44 -9.62
N PHE A 537 -1.79 12.55 -8.74
CA PHE A 537 -3.11 11.92 -8.78
C PHE A 537 -4.24 12.77 -8.18
N HIS A 538 -3.90 13.86 -7.54
CA HIS A 538 -4.89 14.78 -6.99
C HIS A 538 -5.30 15.79 -8.05
N ILE A 539 -6.40 15.52 -8.76
CA ILE A 539 -6.94 16.39 -9.82
C ILE A 539 -8.18 17.11 -9.32
N ARG A 540 -8.13 18.44 -9.34
CA ARG A 540 -9.22 19.35 -9.02
C ARG A 540 -9.57 20.16 -10.27
N VAL A 541 -10.75 19.93 -10.82
CA VAL A 541 -11.17 20.53 -12.11
C VAL A 541 -11.18 22.05 -12.06
N GLU A 542 -11.59 22.64 -10.93
CA GLU A 542 -11.60 24.10 -10.74
C GLU A 542 -10.20 24.67 -10.47
N TYR A 543 -9.25 23.84 -10.05
CA TYR A 543 -7.86 24.22 -9.75
C TYR A 543 -6.91 23.37 -10.57
N PRO A 544 -6.88 23.55 -11.91
CA PRO A 544 -6.22 22.57 -12.81
C PRO A 544 -4.70 22.62 -12.80
N VAL A 545 -4.10 23.64 -12.16
CA VAL A 545 -2.65 23.84 -12.12
C VAL A 545 -2.07 23.54 -10.75
N ARG A 546 -0.80 23.18 -10.71
CA ARG A 546 -0.01 23.04 -9.50
C ARG A 546 0.25 24.42 -8.90
N ASN A 547 0.13 24.53 -7.60
CA ASN A 547 0.38 25.76 -6.86
C ASN A 547 1.49 25.53 -5.82
N ASP A 548 2.74 25.69 -6.25
CA ASP A 548 3.91 25.47 -5.39
C ASP A 548 4.02 26.51 -4.25
N HIS A 549 3.56 27.74 -4.47
CA HIS A 549 3.59 28.78 -3.45
C HIS A 549 2.78 28.39 -2.19
N ASP A 550 1.60 27.83 -2.38
CA ASP A 550 0.70 27.53 -1.26
C ASP A 550 0.77 26.06 -0.82
N PHE A 551 1.16 25.13 -1.72
CA PHE A 551 0.99 23.70 -1.53
C PHE A 551 2.23 22.83 -1.70
N VAL A 552 3.46 23.38 -1.68
CA VAL A 552 4.64 22.58 -1.34
C VAL A 552 4.63 22.34 0.17
N LYS A 553 3.58 21.64 0.59
CA LYS A 553 3.25 21.34 1.99
C LYS A 553 2.61 19.96 2.07
N TRP A 554 2.95 19.24 3.12
CA TRP A 554 2.25 18.02 3.50
C TRP A 554 0.92 18.36 4.16
N SER A 555 -0.15 17.72 3.75
CA SER A 555 -1.37 17.71 4.54
C SER A 555 -1.19 16.72 5.70
N VAL A 556 -1.45 17.15 6.91
CA VAL A 556 -1.28 16.33 8.12
C VAL A 556 -2.61 16.29 8.88
N GLN A 557 -3.09 15.10 9.16
CA GLN A 557 -4.30 14.85 9.91
C GLN A 557 -4.02 14.08 11.19
N LYS A 558 -4.66 14.49 12.27
CA LYS A 558 -4.51 13.88 13.60
C LYS A 558 -5.82 13.93 14.38
N LEU A 559 -6.08 12.88 15.14
CA LEU A 559 -7.19 12.85 16.09
C LEU A 559 -6.79 13.54 17.40
N VAL A 560 -7.37 14.70 17.71
CA VAL A 560 -7.14 15.45 18.94
C VAL A 560 -8.48 15.69 19.62
N ASP A 561 -8.63 15.27 20.86
CA ASP A 561 -9.86 15.39 21.65
C ASP A 561 -11.13 14.88 20.91
N GLY A 562 -10.97 13.78 20.16
CA GLY A 562 -12.05 13.16 19.40
C GLY A 562 -12.42 13.90 18.10
N LYS A 563 -11.67 14.93 17.71
CA LYS A 563 -11.87 15.69 16.46
C LYS A 563 -10.66 15.53 15.54
N ASN A 564 -10.92 15.45 14.24
CA ASN A 564 -9.86 15.52 13.26
C ASN A 564 -9.34 16.95 13.13
N GLN A 565 -8.05 17.12 13.33
CA GLN A 565 -7.33 18.33 12.95
C GLN A 565 -6.62 18.06 11.63
N LEU A 566 -6.73 18.99 10.68
CA LEU A 566 -6.01 18.96 9.42
C LEU A 566 -5.26 20.27 9.27
N ASP A 567 -3.94 20.17 9.11
CA ASP A 567 -3.02 21.26 8.91
C ASP A 567 -2.16 21.02 7.66
N PHE A 568 -1.57 22.10 7.13
CA PHE A 568 -0.58 22.02 6.06
C PHE A 568 0.79 22.45 6.59
N GLU A 569 1.72 21.51 6.61
CA GLU A 569 3.10 21.72 7.05
C GLU A 569 4.03 21.90 5.83
N PRO A 570 4.90 22.92 5.80
CA PRO A 570 5.89 23.06 4.74
C PRO A 570 6.76 21.81 4.62
N VAL A 571 7.04 21.38 3.39
CA VAL A 571 8.09 20.38 3.15
C VAL A 571 9.43 21.02 3.51
N PRO A 572 10.26 20.42 4.37
CA PRO A 572 11.47 21.07 4.92
C PRO A 572 12.64 21.02 3.93
N LEU A 573 12.44 21.52 2.70
CA LEU A 573 13.42 21.46 1.62
C LEU A 573 14.72 22.18 1.96
N GLU A 574 14.63 23.32 2.64
CA GLU A 574 15.78 24.12 3.06
C GLU A 574 16.62 23.41 4.13
N ASP A 575 15.98 22.62 4.98
CA ASP A 575 16.66 21.88 6.05
C ASP A 575 17.42 20.65 5.56
N TRP A 576 17.13 20.20 4.34
CA TRP A 576 17.72 19.00 3.76
C TRP A 576 19.06 19.25 3.01
N GLY A 577 19.54 20.47 2.99
CA GLY A 577 20.88 20.82 2.49
C GLY A 577 21.05 20.64 0.99
N SER A 578 21.67 19.54 0.57
CA SER A 578 21.99 19.29 -0.86
C SER A 578 20.81 18.77 -1.67
N PHE A 579 19.69 18.43 -1.05
CA PHE A 579 18.50 17.98 -1.78
C PHE A 579 17.86 19.12 -2.60
N ILE A 580 17.13 18.76 -3.63
CA ILE A 580 16.64 19.68 -4.65
C ILE A 580 15.27 20.29 -4.33
N TYR A 581 15.04 21.47 -4.94
CA TYR A 581 13.73 22.13 -5.03
C TYR A 581 13.49 22.60 -6.46
#